data_ecf1d6c6fa949775cd42e6a8fcd87f98
#
_entry.id   ecf1d6c6fa949775cd42e6a8fcd87f98
#
_cell.length_a   1.000
_cell.length_b   1.000
_cell.length_c   1.000
_cell.angle_alpha   90.00
_cell.angle_beta   90.00
_cell.angle_gamma   90.00
#
_symmetry.space_group_name_H-M   'P 1'
#
loop_
_entity.id
_entity.type
_entity.pdbx_description
1 polymer ?
#
loop_
_entity_poly.entity_id
_entity_poly.type
_entity_poly.pdbx_seq_one_letter_code
_entity_poly.pdbx_strand_id
1 'polypeptide(L)'
;KSVIKEAGDKKVSVLVFPELSVTAYTCGDLFGQDILLKSAEEGVGEICRYSKDYDILIFVGAPVPVGQYLFNCAVVIQKGRILGIIPKTYIPNYDEFYEKRWFSSCRDYSQKQISYCGCDDIPFGADILFQDDDMPEFCVGAEICEDLWSPIPPSSYGALSGATVIVNLSASNELVNKSAYRTEVVAQQSARLISGYVFSSSGVFESTTDLVFGGHLIIAENGLILTESKRFERDSVLAVTDIDLQKLSSMRRKNLTFRDSMNKAQVYYRRVLFKRDTERMDCILRKINPYPFVPSSSESIDKRCSEIFNIQVAGLAKRLEHIGSRDVLI
;
A
#
# COMPACT_ATOMS: atom_id res chain seq x y z
N LYS A 1 5.62 -17.44 -8.87
CA LYS A 1 6.57 -18.29 -8.10
C LYS A 1 8.00 -17.71 -8.18
N SER A 2 8.50 -17.34 -9.36
CA SER A 2 9.85 -16.75 -9.51
C SER A 2 10.04 -15.49 -8.65
N VAL A 3 9.06 -14.57 -8.68
CA VAL A 3 9.08 -13.34 -7.87
C VAL A 3 9.05 -13.64 -6.36
N ILE A 4 8.27 -14.64 -5.91
CA ILE A 4 8.26 -15.07 -4.50
C ILE A 4 9.63 -15.59 -4.08
N LYS A 5 10.27 -16.41 -4.94
CA LYS A 5 11.63 -16.90 -4.69
C LYS A 5 12.62 -15.73 -4.60
N GLU A 6 12.60 -14.80 -5.57
CA GLU A 6 13.47 -13.63 -5.56
C GLU A 6 13.28 -12.77 -4.31
N ALA A 7 12.02 -12.56 -3.89
CA ALA A 7 11.69 -11.83 -2.67
C ALA A 7 12.22 -12.56 -1.42
N GLY A 8 12.12 -13.90 -1.39
CA GLY A 8 12.68 -14.73 -0.33
C GLY A 8 14.21 -14.64 -0.25
N ASP A 9 14.90 -14.74 -1.40
CA ASP A 9 16.36 -14.60 -1.48
C ASP A 9 16.83 -13.21 -0.97
N LYS A 10 15.96 -12.17 -1.11
CA LYS A 10 16.19 -10.80 -0.59
C LYS A 10 15.65 -10.57 0.82
N LYS A 11 15.13 -11.60 1.49
CA LYS A 11 14.54 -11.53 2.85
C LYS A 11 13.45 -10.48 2.98
N VAL A 12 12.60 -10.35 1.96
CA VAL A 12 11.46 -9.42 1.94
C VAL A 12 10.42 -9.88 2.96
N SER A 13 9.95 -8.97 3.81
CA SER A 13 8.92 -9.26 4.83
C SER A 13 7.48 -9.15 4.30
N VAL A 14 7.26 -8.26 3.33
CA VAL A 14 5.93 -8.03 2.70
C VAL A 14 6.12 -8.01 1.19
N LEU A 15 5.35 -8.82 0.48
CA LEU A 15 5.33 -8.87 -0.99
C LEU A 15 3.92 -8.56 -1.49
N VAL A 16 3.80 -7.61 -2.41
CA VAL A 16 2.52 -7.14 -2.94
C VAL A 16 2.48 -7.34 -4.45
N PHE A 17 1.53 -8.12 -4.91
CA PHE A 17 1.21 -8.29 -6.32
C PHE A 17 0.12 -7.30 -6.75
N PRO A 18 -0.04 -7.04 -8.05
CA PRO A 18 -1.12 -6.19 -8.57
C PRO A 18 -2.52 -6.73 -8.29
N GLU A 19 -3.52 -5.88 -8.49
CA GLU A 19 -4.94 -6.21 -8.49
C GLU A 19 -5.23 -7.31 -9.52
N LEU A 20 -6.06 -8.30 -9.13
CA LEU A 20 -6.45 -9.45 -9.97
C LEU A 20 -5.26 -10.16 -10.66
N SER A 21 -4.08 -10.12 -10.05
CA SER A 21 -2.82 -10.64 -10.64
C SER A 21 -2.81 -12.14 -10.91
N VAL A 22 -3.75 -12.90 -10.34
CA VAL A 22 -3.89 -14.35 -10.59
C VAL A 22 -4.57 -14.62 -11.94
N THR A 23 -5.47 -13.74 -12.37
CA THR A 23 -6.23 -13.89 -13.61
C THR A 23 -5.78 -12.95 -14.73
N ALA A 24 -5.36 -11.79 -14.43
CA ALA A 24 -5.30 -10.50 -15.09
C ALA A 24 -6.54 -9.64 -14.75
N TYR A 25 -6.36 -8.33 -14.77
CA TYR A 25 -7.46 -7.38 -14.54
C TYR A 25 -8.43 -7.33 -15.73
N THR A 26 -7.91 -7.48 -16.93
CA THR A 26 -8.64 -7.27 -18.19
C THR A 26 -9.39 -8.52 -18.72
N CYS A 27 -9.78 -9.44 -17.84
CA CYS A 27 -10.55 -10.63 -18.24
C CYS A 27 -11.98 -10.33 -18.71
N GLY A 28 -12.54 -9.16 -18.38
CA GLY A 28 -13.87 -8.75 -18.84
C GLY A 28 -14.97 -9.72 -18.44
N ASP A 29 -15.86 -10.04 -19.38
CA ASP A 29 -17.01 -10.95 -19.15
C ASP A 29 -16.59 -12.39 -18.81
N LEU A 30 -15.31 -12.76 -18.95
CA LEU A 30 -14.81 -14.05 -18.50
C LEU A 30 -14.92 -14.20 -16.98
N PHE A 31 -14.99 -13.11 -16.20
CA PHE A 31 -15.27 -13.18 -14.76
C PHE A 31 -16.62 -13.83 -14.43
N GLY A 32 -17.55 -13.91 -15.39
CA GLY A 32 -18.79 -14.68 -15.27
C GLY A 32 -18.65 -16.18 -15.54
N GLN A 33 -17.46 -16.68 -15.84
CA GLN A 33 -17.23 -18.08 -16.21
C GLN A 33 -16.66 -18.88 -15.04
N ASP A 34 -17.35 -19.94 -14.64
CA ASP A 34 -16.92 -20.84 -13.56
C ASP A 34 -15.51 -21.39 -13.76
N ILE A 35 -15.13 -21.66 -15.02
CA ILE A 35 -13.79 -22.18 -15.31
C ILE A 35 -12.69 -21.19 -14.93
N LEU A 36 -12.88 -19.90 -15.17
CA LEU A 36 -11.92 -18.89 -14.78
C LEU A 36 -11.81 -18.79 -13.25
N LEU A 37 -12.95 -18.77 -12.56
CA LEU A 37 -13.00 -18.63 -11.11
C LEU A 37 -12.37 -19.84 -10.40
N LYS A 38 -12.65 -21.06 -10.87
CA LYS A 38 -12.01 -22.29 -10.36
C LYS A 38 -10.52 -22.31 -10.61
N SER A 39 -10.08 -21.94 -11.81
CA SER A 39 -8.65 -21.86 -12.14
C SER A 39 -7.93 -20.78 -11.30
N ALA A 40 -8.59 -19.67 -11.00
CA ALA A 40 -8.07 -18.63 -10.12
C ALA A 40 -7.91 -19.16 -8.68
N GLU A 41 -8.91 -19.87 -8.15
CA GLU A 41 -8.83 -20.50 -6.83
C GLU A 41 -7.70 -21.53 -6.76
N GLU A 42 -7.58 -22.40 -7.77
CA GLU A 42 -6.46 -23.35 -7.89
C GLU A 42 -5.11 -22.65 -7.91
N GLY A 43 -5.00 -21.54 -8.66
CA GLY A 43 -3.79 -20.70 -8.74
C GLY A 43 -3.42 -20.09 -7.38
N VAL A 44 -4.39 -19.59 -6.64
CA VAL A 44 -4.17 -19.10 -5.24
C VAL A 44 -3.72 -20.26 -4.36
N GLY A 45 -4.34 -21.43 -4.45
CA GLY A 45 -3.94 -22.62 -3.72
C GLY A 45 -2.50 -23.06 -4.04
N GLU A 46 -2.07 -22.94 -5.29
CA GLU A 46 -0.67 -23.22 -5.70
C GLU A 46 0.32 -22.19 -5.10
N ILE A 47 -0.04 -20.92 -5.10
CA ILE A 47 0.77 -19.85 -4.49
C ILE A 47 0.88 -20.10 -2.99
N CYS A 48 -0.24 -20.43 -2.34
CA CYS A 48 -0.29 -20.77 -0.93
C CYS A 48 0.65 -21.92 -0.58
N ARG A 49 0.55 -23.05 -1.30
CA ARG A 49 1.47 -24.17 -1.10
C ARG A 49 2.94 -23.80 -1.34
N TYR A 50 3.21 -23.02 -2.38
CA TYR A 50 4.57 -22.58 -2.70
C TYR A 50 5.17 -21.65 -1.65
N SER A 51 4.34 -20.85 -0.97
CA SER A 51 4.77 -19.90 0.07
C SER A 51 5.24 -20.58 1.36
N LYS A 52 5.07 -21.90 1.50
CA LYS A 52 5.35 -22.65 2.74
C LYS A 52 6.80 -22.47 3.24
N ASP A 53 7.74 -22.39 2.31
CA ASP A 53 9.17 -22.31 2.61
C ASP A 53 9.69 -20.85 2.69
N TYR A 54 8.79 -19.87 2.60
CA TYR A 54 9.13 -18.45 2.60
C TYR A 54 8.44 -17.72 3.76
N ASP A 55 9.23 -16.98 4.54
CA ASP A 55 8.70 -16.17 5.64
C ASP A 55 8.31 -14.78 5.17
N ILE A 56 7.36 -14.72 4.25
CA ILE A 56 6.88 -13.49 3.61
C ILE A 56 5.36 -13.39 3.78
N LEU A 57 4.88 -12.22 4.19
CA LEU A 57 3.46 -11.88 4.12
C LEU A 57 3.15 -11.45 2.68
N ILE A 58 2.42 -12.29 1.94
CA ILE A 58 2.16 -12.12 0.50
C ILE A 58 0.72 -11.66 0.29
N PHE A 59 0.54 -10.58 -0.48
CA PHE A 59 -0.75 -10.07 -0.93
C PHE A 59 -0.91 -10.32 -2.42
N VAL A 60 -1.93 -11.10 -2.79
CA VAL A 60 -2.20 -11.51 -4.19
C VAL A 60 -3.59 -11.08 -4.59
N GLY A 61 -3.75 -10.42 -5.75
CA GLY A 61 -5.05 -10.04 -6.29
C GLY A 61 -5.74 -11.22 -6.98
N ALA A 62 -6.97 -11.54 -6.56
CA ALA A 62 -7.78 -12.62 -7.14
C ALA A 62 -9.29 -12.32 -7.12
N PRO A 63 -10.07 -12.81 -8.10
CA PRO A 63 -11.52 -12.84 -8.01
C PRO A 63 -11.96 -13.95 -7.04
N VAL A 64 -12.81 -13.63 -6.08
CA VAL A 64 -13.29 -14.58 -5.06
C VAL A 64 -14.80 -14.66 -5.11
N PRO A 65 -15.38 -15.80 -5.54
CA PRO A 65 -16.81 -16.01 -5.49
C PRO A 65 -17.25 -16.38 -4.06
N VAL A 66 -18.34 -15.77 -3.60
CA VAL A 66 -18.93 -16.05 -2.27
C VAL A 66 -20.45 -16.07 -2.42
N GLY A 67 -21.05 -17.24 -2.40
CA GLY A 67 -22.48 -17.42 -2.67
C GLY A 67 -22.87 -16.89 -4.05
N GLN A 68 -23.70 -15.86 -4.08
CA GLN A 68 -24.15 -15.20 -5.32
C GLN A 68 -23.32 -13.96 -5.70
N TYR A 69 -22.29 -13.64 -4.90
CA TYR A 69 -21.44 -12.48 -5.10
C TYR A 69 -20.09 -12.87 -5.67
N LEU A 70 -19.51 -11.96 -6.45
CA LEU A 70 -18.12 -12.04 -6.88
C LEU A 70 -17.39 -10.80 -6.37
N PHE A 71 -16.25 -11.00 -5.71
CA PHE A 71 -15.45 -9.92 -5.15
C PHE A 71 -14.06 -9.86 -5.79
N ASN A 72 -13.60 -8.64 -6.03
CA ASN A 72 -12.21 -8.35 -6.34
C ASN A 72 -11.47 -8.25 -5.01
N CYS A 73 -10.52 -9.15 -4.75
CA CYS A 73 -9.94 -9.34 -3.43
C CYS A 73 -8.42 -9.31 -3.42
N ALA A 74 -7.87 -8.86 -2.30
CA ALA A 74 -6.51 -9.17 -1.88
C ALA A 74 -6.54 -10.41 -0.97
N VAL A 75 -5.97 -11.51 -1.43
CA VAL A 75 -5.78 -12.74 -0.64
C VAL A 75 -4.43 -12.65 0.07
N VAL A 76 -4.43 -12.81 1.38
CA VAL A 76 -3.24 -12.66 2.22
C VAL A 76 -2.74 -14.03 2.66
N ILE A 77 -1.49 -14.31 2.32
CA ILE A 77 -0.88 -15.64 2.46
C ILE A 77 0.43 -15.52 3.23
N GLN A 78 0.68 -16.46 4.13
CA GLN A 78 1.98 -16.66 4.78
C GLN A 78 2.23 -18.14 5.09
N LYS A 79 3.43 -18.60 4.84
CA LYS A 79 3.92 -19.96 5.23
C LYS A 79 2.90 -21.07 4.92
N GLY A 80 2.32 -21.07 3.73
CA GLY A 80 1.37 -22.09 3.28
C GLY A 80 -0.04 -21.95 3.85
N ARG A 81 -0.41 -20.81 4.43
CA ARG A 81 -1.72 -20.54 5.00
C ARG A 81 -2.33 -19.26 4.43
N ILE A 82 -3.63 -19.29 4.15
CA ILE A 82 -4.41 -18.06 3.88
C ILE A 82 -4.79 -17.46 5.24
N LEU A 83 -4.32 -16.26 5.50
CA LEU A 83 -4.57 -15.54 6.75
C LEU A 83 -5.88 -14.75 6.73
N GLY A 84 -6.29 -14.29 5.55
CA GLY A 84 -7.51 -13.53 5.37
C GLY A 84 -7.69 -13.07 3.94
N ILE A 85 -8.87 -12.56 3.64
CA ILE A 85 -9.25 -12.08 2.31
C ILE A 85 -9.92 -10.72 2.46
N ILE A 86 -9.36 -9.71 1.79
CA ILE A 86 -9.82 -8.32 1.82
C ILE A 86 -10.48 -7.98 0.49
N PRO A 87 -11.82 -7.84 0.43
CA PRO A 87 -12.51 -7.41 -0.77
C PRO A 87 -12.43 -5.89 -0.95
N LYS A 88 -12.42 -5.46 -2.22
CA LYS A 88 -12.44 -4.06 -2.64
C LYS A 88 -13.67 -3.34 -2.10
N THR A 89 -13.48 -2.11 -1.57
CA THR A 89 -14.55 -1.33 -0.98
C THR A 89 -15.27 -0.48 -2.02
N TYR A 90 -14.51 0.25 -2.83
CA TYR A 90 -15.05 1.13 -3.87
C TYR A 90 -14.85 0.50 -5.24
N ILE A 91 -15.98 0.18 -5.90
CA ILE A 91 -15.98 -0.44 -7.22
C ILE A 91 -16.16 0.67 -8.26
N PRO A 92 -15.14 0.99 -9.09
CA PRO A 92 -15.25 2.04 -10.09
C PRO A 92 -16.27 1.66 -11.18
N ASN A 93 -17.12 2.63 -11.56
CA ASN A 93 -18.13 2.45 -12.58
C ASN A 93 -18.42 3.80 -13.24
N TYR A 94 -17.39 4.38 -13.84
CA TYR A 94 -17.42 5.67 -14.53
C TYR A 94 -16.32 5.69 -15.60
N ASP A 95 -16.47 6.54 -16.59
CA ASP A 95 -15.57 6.71 -17.74
C ASP A 95 -15.20 5.34 -18.36
N GLU A 96 -13.94 4.99 -18.39
CA GLU A 96 -13.42 3.74 -18.92
C GLU A 96 -13.58 2.52 -17.97
N PHE A 97 -14.06 2.72 -16.74
CA PHE A 97 -14.24 1.67 -15.74
C PHE A 97 -15.69 1.23 -15.61
N TYR A 98 -15.92 -0.07 -15.62
CA TYR A 98 -17.25 -0.70 -15.47
C TYR A 98 -17.19 -1.98 -14.61
N GLU A 99 -16.38 -1.96 -13.54
CA GLU A 99 -16.19 -3.11 -12.66
C GLU A 99 -17.47 -3.60 -11.97
N LYS A 100 -18.47 -2.73 -11.74
CA LYS A 100 -19.77 -3.13 -11.17
C LYS A 100 -20.53 -4.12 -12.05
N ARG A 101 -20.14 -4.30 -13.31
CA ARG A 101 -20.67 -5.34 -14.17
C ARG A 101 -20.36 -6.74 -13.63
N TRP A 102 -19.26 -6.91 -12.91
CA TRP A 102 -18.78 -8.21 -12.43
C TRP A 102 -18.68 -8.29 -10.91
N PHE A 103 -18.21 -7.22 -10.26
CA PHE A 103 -17.82 -7.25 -8.87
C PHE A 103 -18.77 -6.49 -7.95
N SER A 104 -18.98 -7.04 -6.77
CA SER A 104 -19.71 -6.42 -5.65
C SER A 104 -18.76 -5.73 -4.69
N SER A 105 -19.26 -4.70 -4.00
CA SER A 105 -18.50 -4.04 -2.93
C SER A 105 -18.45 -4.91 -1.68
N CYS A 106 -17.39 -4.80 -0.89
CA CYS A 106 -17.33 -5.44 0.43
C CYS A 106 -18.48 -4.97 1.36
N ARG A 107 -19.08 -3.81 1.08
CA ARG A 107 -20.21 -3.26 1.85
C ARG A 107 -21.51 -4.01 1.62
N ASP A 108 -21.61 -4.76 0.51
CA ASP A 108 -22.80 -5.53 0.13
C ASP A 108 -22.87 -6.88 0.86
N TYR A 109 -21.86 -7.20 1.69
CA TYR A 109 -21.72 -8.50 2.33
C TYR A 109 -21.34 -8.38 3.81
N SER A 110 -22.08 -9.09 4.67
CA SER A 110 -21.95 -8.94 6.12
C SER A 110 -21.21 -10.06 6.83
N GLN A 111 -21.03 -11.23 6.17
CA GLN A 111 -20.32 -12.34 6.81
C GLN A 111 -18.85 -12.01 6.95
N LYS A 112 -18.27 -12.42 8.08
CA LYS A 112 -16.91 -12.08 8.48
C LYS A 112 -15.90 -13.19 8.21
N GLN A 113 -16.38 -14.34 7.75
CA GLN A 113 -15.58 -15.51 7.41
C GLN A 113 -16.18 -16.21 6.19
N ILE A 114 -15.32 -16.84 5.40
CA ILE A 114 -15.71 -17.63 4.22
C ILE A 114 -14.88 -18.90 4.11
N SER A 115 -15.33 -19.86 3.31
CA SER A 115 -14.53 -21.01 2.86
C SER A 115 -13.91 -20.71 1.51
N TYR A 116 -12.60 -20.98 1.33
CA TYR A 116 -11.87 -20.74 0.09
C TYR A 116 -10.61 -21.64 0.02
N CYS A 117 -10.26 -22.15 -1.15
CA CYS A 117 -9.12 -23.07 -1.35
C CYS A 117 -9.16 -24.31 -0.44
N GLY A 118 -10.34 -24.81 -0.10
CA GLY A 118 -10.50 -25.94 0.81
C GLY A 118 -10.21 -25.66 2.29
N CYS A 119 -10.10 -24.39 2.66
CA CYS A 119 -9.98 -23.95 4.04
C CYS A 119 -11.26 -23.24 4.47
N ASP A 120 -11.73 -23.55 5.68
CA ASP A 120 -12.89 -22.92 6.29
C ASP A 120 -12.50 -21.79 7.23
N ASP A 121 -13.49 -20.97 7.63
CA ASP A 121 -13.34 -19.89 8.61
C ASP A 121 -12.27 -18.84 8.28
N ILE A 122 -11.97 -18.64 7.01
CA ILE A 122 -11.02 -17.62 6.59
C ILE A 122 -11.61 -16.23 6.88
N PRO A 123 -10.91 -15.34 7.63
CA PRO A 123 -11.34 -13.98 7.85
C PRO A 123 -11.59 -13.23 6.53
N PHE A 124 -12.78 -12.64 6.40
CA PHE A 124 -13.22 -11.92 5.20
C PHE A 124 -13.74 -10.53 5.57
N GLY A 125 -13.33 -9.51 4.82
CA GLY A 125 -13.81 -8.13 4.97
C GLY A 125 -12.69 -7.08 4.83
N ALA A 126 -13.08 -5.82 4.62
CA ALA A 126 -12.15 -4.69 4.52
C ALA A 126 -11.67 -4.19 5.90
N ASP A 127 -12.23 -4.72 6.98
CA ASP A 127 -11.97 -4.37 8.37
C ASP A 127 -10.93 -5.30 9.04
N ILE A 128 -9.92 -5.73 8.30
CA ILE A 128 -8.88 -6.67 8.78
C ILE A 128 -7.50 -6.01 8.73
N LEU A 129 -6.72 -6.20 9.80
CA LEU A 129 -5.31 -5.89 9.86
C LEU A 129 -4.51 -7.16 10.16
N PHE A 130 -3.33 -7.27 9.57
CA PHE A 130 -2.39 -8.36 9.81
C PHE A 130 -1.26 -7.83 10.69
N GLN A 131 -1.13 -8.36 11.90
CA GLN A 131 -0.17 -7.88 12.88
C GLN A 131 0.81 -8.97 13.25
N ASP A 132 2.08 -8.64 13.25
CA ASP A 132 3.13 -9.51 13.77
C ASP A 132 2.99 -9.67 15.29
N ASP A 133 3.00 -10.91 15.77
CA ASP A 133 2.77 -11.23 17.18
C ASP A 133 3.95 -10.79 18.07
N ASP A 134 5.17 -10.86 17.53
CA ASP A 134 6.40 -10.50 18.26
C ASP A 134 6.79 -9.01 18.07
N MET A 135 6.27 -8.35 17.02
CA MET A 135 6.53 -6.95 16.68
C MET A 135 5.22 -6.20 16.38
N PRO A 136 4.44 -5.80 17.40
CA PRO A 136 3.10 -5.20 17.21
C PRO A 136 3.07 -3.95 16.34
N GLU A 137 4.18 -3.22 16.24
CA GLU A 137 4.34 -2.09 15.32
C GLU A 137 4.44 -2.52 13.84
N PHE A 138 4.65 -3.80 13.56
CA PHE A 138 4.52 -4.35 12.21
C PHE A 138 3.08 -4.79 11.99
N CYS A 139 2.24 -3.84 11.58
CA CYS A 139 0.83 -4.02 11.35
C CYS A 139 0.47 -3.56 9.94
N VAL A 140 -0.04 -4.46 9.11
CA VAL A 140 -0.32 -4.23 7.69
C VAL A 140 -1.81 -4.18 7.42
N GLY A 141 -2.25 -3.12 6.77
CA GLY A 141 -3.60 -3.02 6.18
C GLY A 141 -3.51 -3.03 4.67
N ALA A 142 -4.59 -3.47 4.00
CA ALA A 142 -4.67 -3.48 2.55
C ALA A 142 -5.89 -2.72 2.03
N GLU A 143 -5.73 -2.15 0.84
CA GLU A 143 -6.81 -1.58 0.03
C GLU A 143 -6.54 -1.89 -1.45
N ILE A 144 -7.54 -1.73 -2.31
CA ILE A 144 -7.44 -2.13 -3.71
C ILE A 144 -7.77 -0.96 -4.61
N CYS A 145 -6.78 -0.53 -5.40
CA CYS A 145 -6.86 0.40 -6.52
C CYS A 145 -7.74 1.64 -6.23
N GLU A 146 -9.01 1.62 -6.66
CA GLU A 146 -9.98 2.70 -6.51
C GLU A 146 -10.15 3.16 -5.06
N ASP A 147 -9.93 2.29 -4.11
CA ASP A 147 -10.01 2.62 -2.68
C ASP A 147 -9.13 3.83 -2.32
N LEU A 148 -7.93 3.95 -2.91
CA LEU A 148 -7.01 5.07 -2.70
C LEU A 148 -7.56 6.40 -3.24
N TRP A 149 -8.32 6.35 -4.35
CA TRP A 149 -8.84 7.55 -5.03
C TRP A 149 -10.07 8.13 -4.36
N SER A 150 -10.68 7.39 -3.44
CA SER A 150 -11.85 7.86 -2.70
C SER A 150 -11.49 9.02 -1.76
N PRO A 151 -12.44 9.95 -1.46
CA PRO A 151 -12.20 11.05 -0.53
C PRO A 151 -11.73 10.62 0.85
N ILE A 152 -12.19 9.45 1.32
CA ILE A 152 -11.75 8.82 2.57
C ILE A 152 -11.39 7.36 2.26
N PRO A 153 -10.13 7.09 1.92
CA PRO A 153 -9.66 5.75 1.63
C PRO A 153 -9.78 4.81 2.83
N PRO A 154 -10.04 3.51 2.62
CA PRO A 154 -10.01 2.49 3.69
C PRO A 154 -8.70 2.50 4.49
N SER A 155 -7.58 2.79 3.84
CA SER A 155 -6.28 2.97 4.48
C SER A 155 -6.29 4.01 5.60
N SER A 156 -7.13 5.06 5.51
CA SER A 156 -7.27 6.07 6.56
C SER A 156 -7.79 5.43 7.86
N TYR A 157 -8.81 4.63 7.76
CA TYR A 157 -9.35 3.90 8.90
C TYR A 157 -8.40 2.81 9.40
N GLY A 158 -7.76 2.08 8.48
CA GLY A 158 -6.75 1.07 8.81
C GLY A 158 -5.60 1.65 9.62
N ALA A 159 -5.06 2.81 9.20
CA ALA A 159 -3.97 3.49 9.92
C ALA A 159 -4.41 4.01 11.29
N LEU A 160 -5.61 4.59 11.39
CA LEU A 160 -6.19 5.03 12.68
C LEU A 160 -6.48 3.84 13.61
N SER A 161 -6.67 2.64 13.05
CA SER A 161 -6.81 1.38 13.81
C SER A 161 -5.48 0.69 14.10
N GLY A 162 -4.34 1.27 13.67
CA GLY A 162 -3.00 0.81 14.04
C GLY A 162 -2.12 0.30 12.89
N ALA A 163 -2.60 0.20 11.66
CA ALA A 163 -1.75 -0.18 10.54
C ALA A 163 -0.61 0.83 10.35
N THR A 164 0.63 0.35 10.33
CA THR A 164 1.84 1.14 10.08
C THR A 164 2.33 1.00 8.65
N VAL A 165 1.89 -0.06 7.97
CA VAL A 165 2.12 -0.28 6.55
C VAL A 165 0.78 -0.47 5.87
N ILE A 166 0.57 0.22 4.77
CA ILE A 166 -0.57 0.04 3.87
C ILE A 166 -0.06 -0.54 2.56
N VAL A 167 -0.75 -1.55 2.05
CA VAL A 167 -0.50 -2.10 0.73
C VAL A 167 -1.70 -1.82 -0.17
N ASN A 168 -1.43 -1.45 -1.41
CA ASN A 168 -2.44 -1.20 -2.42
C ASN A 168 -2.15 -2.03 -3.67
N LEU A 169 -3.05 -2.96 -3.96
CA LEU A 169 -3.05 -3.77 -5.16
C LEU A 169 -3.83 -3.02 -6.24
N SER A 170 -3.18 -2.62 -7.31
CA SER A 170 -3.79 -1.76 -8.34
C SER A 170 -3.75 -2.38 -9.73
N ALA A 171 -4.70 -1.93 -10.55
CA ALA A 171 -4.68 -1.97 -12.00
C ALA A 171 -4.99 -0.54 -12.50
N SER A 172 -4.08 0.37 -12.21
CA SER A 172 -4.23 1.79 -12.58
C SER A 172 -3.76 1.99 -14.01
N ASN A 173 -4.69 2.40 -14.88
CA ASN A 173 -4.39 2.67 -16.28
C ASN A 173 -3.49 3.88 -16.46
N GLU A 174 -2.86 3.98 -17.65
CA GLU A 174 -2.00 5.09 -18.01
C GLU A 174 -2.76 6.13 -18.84
N LEU A 175 -2.73 7.35 -18.34
CA LEU A 175 -3.12 8.57 -19.05
C LEU A 175 -1.96 9.57 -18.99
N VAL A 176 -1.95 10.54 -19.88
CA VAL A 176 -0.94 11.62 -19.85
C VAL A 176 -0.99 12.33 -18.49
N ASN A 177 0.16 12.47 -17.84
CA ASN A 177 0.36 13.05 -16.50
C ASN A 177 -0.21 12.24 -15.31
N LYS A 178 -0.94 11.15 -15.51
CA LYS A 178 -1.53 10.36 -14.42
C LYS A 178 -0.45 9.73 -13.51
N SER A 179 0.73 9.41 -14.04
CA SER A 179 1.81 8.84 -13.22
C SER A 179 2.31 9.80 -12.15
N ALA A 180 2.52 11.08 -12.50
CA ALA A 180 2.93 12.09 -11.52
C ALA A 180 1.86 12.27 -10.43
N TYR A 181 0.60 12.40 -10.83
CA TYR A 181 -0.52 12.49 -9.89
C TYR A 181 -0.63 11.25 -8.98
N ARG A 182 -0.43 10.05 -9.53
CA ARG A 182 -0.40 8.79 -8.76
C ARG A 182 0.70 8.81 -7.70
N THR A 183 1.92 9.21 -8.07
CA THR A 183 3.05 9.32 -7.13
C THR A 183 2.76 10.34 -6.03
N GLU A 184 2.17 11.48 -6.36
CA GLU A 184 1.77 12.50 -5.39
C GLU A 184 0.70 11.98 -4.42
N VAL A 185 -0.34 11.30 -4.91
CA VAL A 185 -1.40 10.75 -4.06
C VAL A 185 -0.86 9.69 -3.11
N VAL A 186 0.01 8.77 -3.58
CA VAL A 186 0.67 7.77 -2.75
C VAL A 186 1.54 8.43 -1.67
N ALA A 187 2.35 9.42 -2.05
CA ALA A 187 3.18 10.17 -1.12
C ALA A 187 2.32 10.90 -0.06
N GLN A 188 1.28 11.62 -0.49
CA GLN A 188 0.39 12.34 0.41
C GLN A 188 -0.36 11.42 1.37
N GLN A 189 -0.87 10.28 0.88
CA GLN A 189 -1.56 9.31 1.73
C GLN A 189 -0.60 8.72 2.76
N SER A 190 0.60 8.34 2.35
CA SER A 190 1.67 7.91 3.27
C SER A 190 1.98 8.96 4.34
N ALA A 191 2.07 10.24 3.97
CA ALA A 191 2.33 11.36 4.89
C ALA A 191 1.19 11.58 5.90
N ARG A 192 -0.06 11.65 5.42
CA ARG A 192 -1.24 11.83 6.29
C ARG A 192 -1.38 10.73 7.33
N LEU A 193 -1.07 9.51 6.91
CA LEU A 193 -1.22 8.33 7.76
C LEU A 193 0.01 8.06 8.63
N ILE A 194 1.11 8.80 8.43
CA ILE A 194 2.41 8.53 9.05
C ILE A 194 2.72 7.03 8.94
N SER A 195 2.74 6.54 7.70
CA SER A 195 2.83 5.11 7.39
C SER A 195 3.80 4.82 6.25
N GLY A 196 4.25 3.57 6.15
CA GLY A 196 4.71 3.00 4.91
C GLY A 196 3.53 2.78 3.96
N TYR A 197 3.72 3.02 2.67
CA TYR A 197 2.70 2.77 1.65
C TYR A 197 3.34 2.05 0.46
N VAL A 198 2.81 0.88 0.13
CA VAL A 198 3.30 0.01 -0.95
C VAL A 198 2.24 -0.09 -2.03
N PHE A 199 2.51 0.48 -3.18
CA PHE A 199 1.61 0.49 -4.33
C PHE A 199 2.17 -0.40 -5.44
N SER A 200 1.37 -1.37 -5.91
CA SER A 200 1.75 -2.30 -6.97
C SER A 200 0.67 -2.34 -8.05
N SER A 201 1.00 -1.95 -9.28
CA SER A 201 0.04 -1.86 -10.38
C SER A 201 0.34 -2.82 -11.53
N SER A 202 -0.72 -3.27 -12.19
CA SER A 202 -0.69 -4.12 -13.39
C SER A 202 0.16 -3.51 -14.51
N GLY A 203 0.84 -4.37 -15.25
CA GLY A 203 1.79 -4.00 -16.29
C GLY A 203 1.30 -4.20 -17.71
N VAL A 204 2.22 -4.12 -18.64
CA VAL A 204 2.00 -4.10 -20.11
C VAL A 204 1.45 -5.41 -20.68
N PHE A 205 1.29 -6.45 -19.87
CA PHE A 205 0.74 -7.75 -20.32
C PHE A 205 -0.79 -7.84 -20.17
N GLU A 206 -1.42 -6.82 -19.61
CA GLU A 206 -2.87 -6.69 -19.65
C GLU A 206 -3.39 -6.45 -21.09
N SER A 207 -4.64 -6.81 -21.36
CA SER A 207 -5.27 -6.49 -22.65
C SER A 207 -5.36 -4.98 -22.86
N THR A 208 -5.18 -4.54 -24.10
CA THR A 208 -5.20 -3.12 -24.49
C THR A 208 -6.46 -2.75 -25.27
N THR A 209 -7.57 -3.47 -25.08
CA THR A 209 -8.83 -3.16 -25.77
C THR A 209 -9.30 -1.75 -25.44
N ASP A 210 -9.38 -1.41 -24.15
CA ASP A 210 -9.88 -0.11 -23.69
C ASP A 210 -8.80 0.70 -22.96
N LEU A 211 -7.85 0.04 -22.29
CA LEU A 211 -6.92 0.62 -21.35
C LEU A 211 -5.48 0.19 -21.64
N VAL A 212 -4.51 0.99 -21.20
CA VAL A 212 -3.10 0.64 -21.22
C VAL A 212 -2.56 0.71 -19.80
N PHE A 213 -1.73 -0.28 -19.41
CA PHE A 213 -1.15 -0.38 -18.07
C PHE A 213 0.37 -0.30 -18.12
N GLY A 214 0.95 0.40 -17.16
CA GLY A 214 2.38 0.72 -17.16
C GLY A 214 3.24 -0.08 -16.19
N GLY A 215 2.67 -0.83 -15.25
CA GLY A 215 3.45 -1.59 -14.25
C GLY A 215 4.12 -0.69 -13.23
N HIS A 216 3.45 0.35 -12.75
CA HIS A 216 4.02 1.32 -11.82
C HIS A 216 4.08 0.76 -10.40
N LEU A 217 5.27 0.65 -9.81
CA LEU A 217 5.52 0.25 -8.43
C LEU A 217 6.05 1.44 -7.65
N ILE A 218 5.46 1.72 -6.48
CA ILE A 218 5.86 2.85 -5.64
C ILE A 218 5.90 2.39 -4.18
N ILE A 219 6.98 2.69 -3.46
CA ILE A 219 7.05 2.52 -2.01
C ILE A 219 7.38 3.88 -1.39
N ALA A 220 6.49 4.33 -0.51
CA ALA A 220 6.63 5.58 0.21
C ALA A 220 6.65 5.37 1.73
N GLU A 221 7.30 6.27 2.46
CA GLU A 221 7.30 6.33 3.92
C GLU A 221 7.09 7.77 4.38
N ASN A 222 5.98 8.02 5.05
CA ASN A 222 5.67 9.34 5.61
C ASN A 222 5.91 10.50 4.61
N GLY A 223 5.43 10.34 3.38
CA GLY A 223 5.52 11.32 2.31
C GLY A 223 6.78 11.26 1.45
N LEU A 224 7.79 10.51 1.86
CA LEU A 224 9.01 10.34 1.09
C LEU A 224 8.88 9.12 0.18
N ILE A 225 9.08 9.28 -1.13
CA ILE A 225 9.22 8.17 -2.06
C ILE A 225 10.57 7.50 -1.80
N LEU A 226 10.55 6.24 -1.36
CA LEU A 226 11.76 5.46 -1.09
C LEU A 226 12.26 4.77 -2.36
N THR A 227 11.34 4.24 -3.16
CA THR A 227 11.63 3.65 -4.45
C THR A 227 10.43 3.75 -5.39
N GLU A 228 10.71 3.87 -6.67
CA GLU A 228 9.74 3.95 -7.76
C GLU A 228 10.29 3.19 -8.96
N SER A 229 9.47 2.32 -9.58
CA SER A 229 9.89 1.58 -10.77
C SER A 229 9.82 2.42 -12.03
N LYS A 230 10.58 2.03 -13.05
CA LYS A 230 10.27 2.42 -14.42
C LYS A 230 8.92 1.82 -14.81
N ARG A 231 8.23 2.50 -15.71
CA ARG A 231 6.99 2.03 -16.31
C ARG A 231 7.24 1.43 -17.68
N PHE A 232 6.28 0.64 -18.15
CA PHE A 232 6.28 0.00 -19.49
C PHE A 232 7.39 -1.03 -19.69
N GLU A 233 7.96 -1.55 -18.61
CA GLU A 233 8.91 -2.66 -18.69
C GLU A 233 8.19 -3.95 -19.12
N ARG A 234 8.84 -4.72 -19.97
CA ARG A 234 8.29 -5.98 -20.50
C ARG A 234 8.77 -7.23 -19.75
N ASP A 235 9.58 -7.03 -18.74
CA ASP A 235 10.00 -8.07 -17.80
C ASP A 235 9.32 -7.89 -16.44
N SER A 236 9.31 -8.95 -15.65
CA SER A 236 8.84 -8.85 -14.25
C SER A 236 9.78 -7.97 -13.44
N VAL A 237 9.24 -6.94 -12.81
CA VAL A 237 9.99 -5.99 -11.97
C VAL A 237 9.65 -6.21 -10.51
N LEU A 238 10.68 -6.27 -9.66
CA LEU A 238 10.55 -6.29 -8.20
C LEU A 238 11.22 -5.04 -7.61
N ALA A 239 10.43 -4.11 -7.06
CA ALA A 239 10.92 -2.96 -6.31
C ALA A 239 11.02 -3.34 -4.82
N VAL A 240 12.19 -3.10 -4.21
CA VAL A 240 12.47 -3.46 -2.81
C VAL A 240 13.12 -2.31 -2.08
N THR A 241 12.69 -2.05 -0.85
CA THR A 241 13.31 -1.10 0.08
C THR A 241 12.91 -1.42 1.52
N ASP A 242 13.51 -0.74 2.49
CA ASP A 242 13.18 -0.89 3.91
C ASP A 242 12.30 0.27 4.39
N ILE A 243 11.30 -0.04 5.21
CA ILE A 243 10.43 0.91 5.91
C ILE A 243 10.79 0.91 7.40
N ASP A 244 11.01 2.09 7.98
CA ASP A 244 11.38 2.25 9.40
C ASP A 244 10.14 2.35 10.29
N LEU A 245 9.68 1.19 10.77
CA LEU A 245 8.48 1.09 11.61
C LEU A 245 8.63 1.79 12.97
N GLN A 246 9.84 1.76 13.56
CA GLN A 246 10.09 2.42 14.84
C GLN A 246 10.00 3.94 14.71
N LYS A 247 10.54 4.49 13.63
CA LYS A 247 10.42 5.91 13.29
C LYS A 247 8.95 6.31 13.14
N LEU A 248 8.17 5.55 12.33
CA LEU A 248 6.75 5.81 12.13
C LEU A 248 5.97 5.78 13.45
N SER A 249 6.18 4.77 14.26
CA SER A 249 5.55 4.63 15.58
C SER A 249 5.92 5.78 16.53
N SER A 250 7.20 6.19 16.52
CA SER A 250 7.67 7.36 17.31
C SER A 250 6.99 8.65 16.85
N MET A 251 6.90 8.87 15.54
CA MET A 251 6.23 10.05 14.97
C MET A 251 4.75 10.09 15.35
N ARG A 252 4.02 8.97 15.26
CA ARG A 252 2.60 8.88 15.66
C ARG A 252 2.41 9.20 17.13
N ARG A 253 3.29 8.69 18.03
CA ARG A 253 3.22 8.99 19.47
C ARG A 253 3.39 10.49 19.77
N LYS A 254 4.19 11.19 18.98
CA LYS A 254 4.43 12.63 19.14
C LYS A 254 3.34 13.51 18.49
N ASN A 255 2.57 12.95 17.55
CA ASN A 255 1.55 13.68 16.83
C ASN A 255 0.19 13.58 17.56
N LEU A 256 -0.14 14.63 18.32
CA LEU A 256 -1.37 14.67 19.11
C LEU A 256 -2.62 14.62 18.21
N THR A 257 -2.60 15.31 17.09
CA THR A 257 -3.71 15.34 16.12
C THR A 257 -4.01 13.94 15.56
N PHE A 258 -2.96 13.15 15.27
CA PHE A 258 -3.15 11.76 14.84
C PHE A 258 -3.84 10.93 15.92
N ARG A 259 -3.40 11.06 17.18
CA ARG A 259 -4.01 10.37 18.33
C ARG A 259 -5.46 10.79 18.56
N ASP A 260 -5.76 12.09 18.45
CA ASP A 260 -7.13 12.58 18.60
C ASP A 260 -8.03 12.05 17.48
N SER A 261 -7.50 11.91 16.26
CA SER A 261 -8.22 11.30 15.14
C SER A 261 -8.50 9.81 15.36
N MET A 262 -7.56 9.05 15.97
CA MET A 262 -7.81 7.66 16.37
C MET A 262 -9.01 7.54 17.33
N ASN A 263 -9.08 8.42 18.34
CA ASN A 263 -10.15 8.41 19.32
C ASN A 263 -11.52 8.75 18.71
N LYS A 264 -11.57 9.58 17.68
CA LYS A 264 -12.81 10.02 17.01
C LYS A 264 -13.30 9.06 15.94
N ALA A 265 -12.41 8.32 15.31
CA ALA A 265 -12.75 7.48 14.16
C ALA A 265 -13.74 6.37 14.50
N GLN A 266 -13.79 5.90 15.75
CA GLN A 266 -14.69 4.83 16.26
C GLN A 266 -14.80 3.62 15.30
N VAL A 267 -13.71 3.32 14.55
CA VAL A 267 -13.66 2.23 13.60
C VAL A 267 -12.94 1.06 14.25
N TYR A 268 -13.57 -0.09 14.20
CA TYR A 268 -13.00 -1.32 14.74
C TYR A 268 -12.49 -2.20 13.62
N TYR A 269 -11.19 -2.53 13.66
CA TYR A 269 -10.55 -3.51 12.77
C TYR A 269 -10.21 -4.78 13.54
N ARG A 270 -10.55 -5.92 12.95
CA ARG A 270 -10.16 -7.25 13.44
C ARG A 270 -8.68 -7.46 13.17
N ARG A 271 -7.97 -8.07 14.13
CA ARG A 271 -6.55 -8.38 13.98
C ARG A 271 -6.35 -9.86 13.72
N VAL A 272 -5.67 -10.16 12.65
CA VAL A 272 -5.16 -11.50 12.35
C VAL A 272 -3.68 -11.50 12.70
N LEU A 273 -3.32 -12.31 13.70
CA LEU A 273 -1.94 -12.41 14.16
C LEU A 273 -1.15 -13.38 13.26
N PHE A 274 0.08 -13.02 12.96
CA PHE A 274 1.02 -13.88 12.27
C PHE A 274 2.40 -13.83 12.94
N LYS A 275 3.25 -14.80 12.65
CA LYS A 275 4.62 -14.86 13.19
C LYS A 275 5.62 -14.91 12.07
N ARG A 276 6.74 -14.21 12.27
CA ARG A 276 7.92 -14.29 11.42
C ARG A 276 9.09 -14.86 12.19
N ASP A 277 9.99 -15.52 11.46
CA ASP A 277 11.30 -15.86 11.98
C ASP A 277 12.14 -14.58 11.92
N THR A 278 12.42 -14.00 13.10
CA THR A 278 13.20 -12.76 13.17
C THR A 278 14.67 -13.05 12.85
N GLU A 279 15.06 -12.81 11.60
CA GLU A 279 16.48 -12.79 11.24
C GLU A 279 17.03 -11.36 11.31
N ARG A 280 18.26 -11.24 11.81
CA ARG A 280 18.98 -9.97 11.77
C ARG A 280 19.34 -9.66 10.33
N MET A 281 18.97 -8.46 9.87
CA MET A 281 19.40 -7.96 8.56
C MET A 281 20.85 -7.50 8.63
N ASP A 282 21.67 -7.97 7.69
CA ASP A 282 23.09 -7.60 7.62
C ASP A 282 23.31 -6.28 6.86
N CYS A 283 22.34 -5.86 6.07
CA CYS A 283 22.40 -4.61 5.30
C CYS A 283 21.03 -3.94 5.21
N ILE A 284 21.04 -2.62 5.05
CA ILE A 284 19.86 -1.79 4.83
C ILE A 284 19.81 -1.45 3.35
N LEU A 285 18.66 -1.72 2.70
CA LEU A 285 18.47 -1.44 1.27
C LEU A 285 18.08 0.01 0.99
N ARG A 286 17.48 0.70 1.98
CA ARG A 286 17.11 2.10 1.81
C ARG A 286 18.32 3.01 1.77
N LYS A 287 18.28 4.01 0.89
CA LYS A 287 19.31 5.05 0.87
C LYS A 287 19.15 5.98 2.07
N ILE A 288 20.20 6.09 2.88
CA ILE A 288 20.27 7.07 3.98
C ILE A 288 21.10 8.24 3.47
N ASN A 289 20.49 9.44 3.47
CA ASN A 289 21.22 10.66 3.12
C ASN A 289 22.20 11.02 4.26
N PRO A 290 23.54 10.99 4.04
CA PRO A 290 24.51 11.35 5.07
C PRO A 290 24.47 12.84 5.43
N TYR A 291 23.88 13.67 4.56
CA TYR A 291 23.73 15.11 4.75
C TYR A 291 22.26 15.53 4.67
N PRO A 292 21.40 15.16 5.67
CA PRO A 292 19.96 15.36 5.58
C PRO A 292 19.53 16.83 5.54
N PHE A 293 20.43 17.74 5.93
CA PHE A 293 20.18 19.19 5.95
C PHE A 293 20.70 19.90 4.69
N VAL A 294 21.48 19.22 3.85
CA VAL A 294 22.06 19.80 2.63
C VAL A 294 21.35 19.26 1.40
N PRO A 295 20.74 20.11 0.57
CA PRO A 295 20.13 19.69 -0.68
C PRO A 295 21.14 19.12 -1.66
N SER A 296 20.72 18.17 -2.49
CA SER A 296 21.59 17.46 -3.44
C SER A 296 21.82 18.18 -4.76
N SER A 297 21.04 19.22 -5.09
CA SER A 297 21.18 20.00 -6.32
C SER A 297 21.36 21.49 -6.06
N SER A 298 22.07 22.19 -6.95
CA SER A 298 22.30 23.64 -6.85
C SER A 298 21.00 24.44 -6.81
N GLU A 299 20.03 24.12 -7.67
CA GLU A 299 18.73 24.79 -7.71
C GLU A 299 17.94 24.60 -6.41
N SER A 300 17.99 23.42 -5.83
CA SER A 300 17.35 23.16 -4.54
C SER A 300 18.10 23.80 -3.37
N ILE A 301 19.41 24.01 -3.49
CA ILE A 301 20.22 24.75 -2.49
C ILE A 301 19.77 26.19 -2.42
N ASP A 302 19.72 26.90 -3.54
CA ASP A 302 19.36 28.31 -3.60
C ASP A 302 17.95 28.56 -3.05
N LYS A 303 16.99 27.75 -3.48
CA LYS A 303 15.62 27.82 -2.97
C LYS A 303 15.56 27.61 -1.46
N ARG A 304 16.26 26.60 -0.95
CA ARG A 304 16.26 26.26 0.48
C ARG A 304 16.99 27.28 1.32
N CYS A 305 18.14 27.80 0.85
CA CYS A 305 18.87 28.87 1.52
C CYS A 305 18.02 30.13 1.59
N SER A 306 17.37 30.51 0.49
CA SER A 306 16.45 31.64 0.45
C SER A 306 15.30 31.50 1.44
N GLU A 307 14.70 30.30 1.53
CA GLU A 307 13.61 30.01 2.46
C GLU A 307 14.08 30.12 3.92
N ILE A 308 15.22 29.51 4.27
CA ILE A 308 15.82 29.58 5.61
C ILE A 308 16.11 31.01 5.98
N PHE A 309 16.74 31.76 5.07
CA PHE A 309 17.06 33.19 5.30
C PHE A 309 15.78 34.02 5.55
N ASN A 310 14.77 33.85 4.71
CA ASN A 310 13.52 34.59 4.86
C ASN A 310 12.78 34.26 6.18
N ILE A 311 12.81 32.99 6.61
CA ILE A 311 12.24 32.60 7.92
C ILE A 311 12.96 33.29 9.07
N GLN A 312 14.30 33.33 9.05
CA GLN A 312 15.10 34.01 10.08
C GLN A 312 14.86 35.52 10.07
N VAL A 313 14.85 36.12 8.87
CA VAL A 313 14.59 37.57 8.71
C VAL A 313 13.21 37.94 9.22
N ALA A 314 12.18 37.20 8.86
CA ALA A 314 10.82 37.47 9.32
C ALA A 314 10.68 37.36 10.84
N GLY A 315 11.31 36.35 11.44
CA GLY A 315 11.31 36.17 12.89
C GLY A 315 12.04 37.29 13.63
N LEU A 316 13.21 37.71 13.15
CA LEU A 316 14.00 38.77 13.75
C LEU A 316 13.36 40.15 13.56
N ALA A 317 12.91 40.45 12.32
CA ALA A 317 12.27 41.73 12.01
C ALA A 317 11.06 42.00 12.91
N LYS A 318 10.20 40.96 13.08
CA LYS A 318 9.02 41.08 13.94
C LYS A 318 9.38 41.38 15.42
N ARG A 319 10.46 40.80 15.92
CA ARG A 319 10.93 41.11 17.30
C ARG A 319 11.45 42.53 17.42
N LEU A 320 12.27 42.98 16.46
CA LEU A 320 12.82 44.35 16.44
C LEU A 320 11.70 45.38 16.31
N GLU A 321 10.75 45.19 15.45
CA GLU A 321 9.54 46.05 15.34
C GLU A 321 8.79 46.14 16.67
N HIS A 322 8.62 45.01 17.36
CA HIS A 322 7.89 44.97 18.63
C HIS A 322 8.58 45.74 19.75
N ILE A 323 9.90 45.61 19.87
CA ILE A 323 10.69 46.33 20.90
C ILE A 323 11.11 47.76 20.49
N GLY A 324 10.83 48.15 19.23
CA GLY A 324 11.20 49.47 18.71
C GLY A 324 12.69 49.72 18.62
N SER A 325 13.53 48.67 18.66
CA SER A 325 14.98 48.81 18.59
C SER A 325 15.44 48.98 17.14
N ARG A 326 16.36 49.92 16.92
CA ARG A 326 17.03 50.13 15.64
C ARG A 326 18.42 49.52 15.59
N ASP A 327 18.95 49.18 16.75
CA ASP A 327 20.32 48.69 16.91
C ASP A 327 20.30 47.25 17.37
N VAL A 328 21.10 46.40 16.71
CA VAL A 328 21.26 44.98 16.98
C VAL A 328 22.74 44.68 17.15
N LEU A 329 23.08 44.03 18.24
CA LEU A 329 24.43 43.49 18.43
C LEU A 329 24.46 42.07 17.83
N ILE A 330 25.38 41.81 16.94
CA ILE A 330 25.61 40.52 16.33
C ILE A 330 26.85 39.89 16.95
#